data_efc0a87ec17398b5799188bdf49319b7
#
_entry.id   efc0a87ec17398b5799188bdf49319b7
#
_cell.length_a   1.000
_cell.length_b   1.000
_cell.length_c   1.000
_cell.angle_alpha   90.00
_cell.angle_beta   90.00
_cell.angle_gamma   90.00
#
_symmetry.space_group_name_H-M   'P 1'
#
loop_
_entity.id
_entity.type
_entity.pdbx_description
1 polymer ?
#
loop_
_entity_poly.entity_id
_entity_poly.type
_entity_poly.pdbx_seq_one_letter_code
_entity_poly.pdbx_strand_id
1 'polypeptide(L)'
;MLAFVHTLLRCSFEVGAFVMLKRIHIQHLTLGMYLHEFCGSWMEHPFWRAKFLLQDPDDLARILATSIRECWIDTDKGADVAVGTASVSREEVDAQIETDFSLLSDLPPIEVTLPTPPPPPKRNRQPADMQSELEMAAAICVKSKQAVVSMFNEARMGRAVDSVGLQSLVEEISDSVTRNPGALISLARLKTADDYTYMHSVAVCALMIALAKQLKLKEDQQRLAGLAGLMHDLGKAAIPLKVLNKPGKLTDDEFTVVRSHPVEGFHMLKEGGNIPEAVLDACLHHHEKVDGSGYPDKLKGDGISVIARMTAICDVYDAITSDRPYKRG
;
A
#
# COMPACT_ATOMS: atom_id res chain seq x y z
N MET A 1 15.74 1.67 -34.47
CA MET A 1 14.88 1.77 -33.29
C MET A 1 15.65 1.75 -31.96
N LEU A 2 16.92 1.33 -31.95
CA LEU A 2 17.80 1.38 -30.74
C LEU A 2 18.44 2.76 -30.46
N ALA A 3 18.49 3.66 -31.43
CA ALA A 3 19.08 4.99 -31.23
C ALA A 3 18.17 6.02 -30.53
N PHE A 4 16.88 5.73 -30.36
CA PHE A 4 15.91 6.64 -29.74
C PHE A 4 15.80 6.47 -28.23
N VAL A 5 16.19 5.33 -27.69
CA VAL A 5 16.18 5.05 -26.25
C VAL A 5 17.39 5.68 -25.55
N HIS A 6 18.51 5.87 -26.27
CA HIS A 6 19.72 6.47 -25.69
C HIS A 6 19.65 7.99 -25.52
N THR A 7 18.70 8.66 -26.17
CA THR A 7 18.57 10.14 -26.10
C THR A 7 17.59 10.59 -25.03
N LEU A 8 16.68 9.74 -24.56
CA LEU A 8 15.72 10.07 -23.50
C LEU A 8 16.28 9.90 -22.07
N LEU A 9 17.40 9.22 -21.91
CA LEU A 9 18.09 9.07 -20.60
C LEU A 9 19.07 10.21 -20.29
N ARG A 10 19.23 11.21 -21.17
CA ARG A 10 20.17 12.32 -20.99
C ARG A 10 19.56 13.68 -20.66
N CYS A 11 18.28 13.81 -20.49
CA CYS A 11 17.63 15.09 -20.12
C CYS A 11 16.83 14.93 -18.83
N SER A 12 17.47 15.09 -17.71
CA SER A 12 17.01 15.69 -16.45
C SER A 12 17.93 15.27 -15.31
N PHE A 13 19.21 15.60 -15.40
CA PHE A 13 20.06 15.72 -14.21
C PHE A 13 19.98 17.18 -13.75
N GLU A 14 19.01 17.51 -12.94
CA GLU A 14 19.17 18.56 -11.95
C GLU A 14 20.29 18.11 -11.01
N VAL A 15 21.23 19.00 -10.73
CA VAL A 15 22.34 18.82 -9.79
C VAL A 15 21.74 18.71 -8.38
N GLY A 16 21.21 17.51 -8.07
CA GLY A 16 20.90 17.09 -6.71
C GLY A 16 22.22 16.69 -6.04
N ALA A 17 22.47 17.18 -4.84
CA ALA A 17 23.62 16.86 -4.03
C ALA A 17 23.89 15.34 -4.07
N PHE A 18 25.12 14.94 -4.42
CA PHE A 18 25.55 13.55 -4.37
C PHE A 18 25.40 13.06 -2.92
N VAL A 19 24.44 12.22 -2.66
CA VAL A 19 24.25 11.60 -1.34
C VAL A 19 25.22 10.44 -1.24
N MET A 20 26.20 10.54 -0.35
CA MET A 20 27.21 9.50 -0.12
C MET A 20 26.59 8.35 0.68
N LEU A 21 25.99 7.39 -0.02
CA LEU A 21 25.41 6.20 0.58
C LEU A 21 26.40 5.06 0.64
N LYS A 22 26.51 4.42 1.81
CA LYS A 22 27.31 3.21 2.01
C LYS A 22 26.44 2.08 2.58
N ARG A 23 26.56 0.90 2.00
CA ARG A 23 25.96 -0.33 2.52
C ARG A 23 26.92 -1.01 3.49
N ILE A 24 26.47 -1.26 4.70
CA ILE A 24 27.24 -1.86 5.78
C ILE A 24 26.48 -2.98 6.45
N HIS A 25 27.20 -3.90 7.07
CA HIS A 25 26.59 -4.90 7.96
C HIS A 25 26.14 -4.20 9.26
N ILE A 26 24.95 -4.56 9.79
CA ILE A 26 24.35 -3.88 10.96
C ILE A 26 25.25 -3.95 12.20
N GLN A 27 26.14 -4.96 12.32
CA GLN A 27 27.12 -5.07 13.40
C GLN A 27 28.13 -3.91 13.44
N HIS A 28 28.27 -3.19 12.33
CA HIS A 28 29.13 -2.01 12.22
C HIS A 28 28.37 -0.69 12.40
N LEU A 29 27.07 -0.77 12.69
CA LEU A 29 26.26 0.40 12.96
C LEU A 29 26.59 0.95 14.35
N THR A 30 26.83 2.26 14.43
CA THR A 30 27.17 2.96 15.67
C THR A 30 26.34 4.22 15.84
N LEU A 31 26.29 4.72 17.08
CA LEU A 31 25.63 6.00 17.36
C LEU A 31 26.29 7.14 16.57
N GLY A 32 25.49 8.06 16.08
CA GLY A 32 25.92 9.17 15.23
C GLY A 32 25.87 8.87 13.73
N MET A 33 25.65 7.62 13.31
CA MET A 33 25.40 7.28 11.91
C MET A 33 23.98 7.67 11.50
N TYR A 34 23.82 8.14 10.25
CA TYR A 34 22.50 8.39 9.69
C TYR A 34 22.02 7.18 8.90
N LEU A 35 21.05 6.46 9.45
CA LEU A 35 20.42 5.34 8.78
C LEU A 35 19.56 5.85 7.63
N HIS A 36 19.80 5.33 6.42
CA HIS A 36 19.05 5.69 5.23
C HIS A 36 18.01 4.62 4.87
N GLU A 37 18.40 3.34 4.92
CA GLU A 37 17.50 2.22 4.56
C GLU A 37 18.04 0.91 5.16
N PHE A 38 17.13 0.01 5.57
CA PHE A 38 17.50 -1.36 5.92
C PHE A 38 17.43 -2.26 4.68
N CYS A 39 18.41 -3.17 4.53
CA CYS A 39 18.41 -4.21 3.50
C CYS A 39 17.75 -5.47 4.07
N GLY A 40 16.52 -5.77 3.67
CA GLY A 40 15.81 -6.95 4.15
C GLY A 40 14.30 -6.81 4.13
N SER A 41 13.60 -7.83 4.64
CA SER A 41 12.14 -7.78 4.78
C SER A 41 11.75 -6.71 5.80
N TRP A 42 10.91 -5.79 5.42
CA TRP A 42 10.43 -4.72 6.30
C TRP A 42 9.71 -5.26 7.57
N MET A 43 9.20 -6.50 7.55
CA MET A 43 8.61 -7.16 8.74
C MET A 43 9.63 -7.33 9.87
N GLU A 44 10.91 -7.23 9.56
CA GLU A 44 12.02 -7.32 10.49
C GLU A 44 12.51 -5.95 10.97
N HIS A 45 11.98 -4.84 10.39
CA HIS A 45 12.38 -3.48 10.75
C HIS A 45 11.86 -3.10 12.13
N PRO A 46 12.74 -2.75 13.08
CA PRO A 46 12.34 -2.40 14.45
C PRO A 46 11.68 -1.03 14.56
N PHE A 47 11.73 -0.23 13.49
CA PHE A 47 11.22 1.14 13.44
C PHE A 47 10.36 1.38 12.21
N TRP A 48 9.35 2.23 12.38
CA TRP A 48 8.49 2.69 11.31
C TRP A 48 9.10 3.83 10.46
N ARG A 49 10.22 4.46 10.91
CA ARG A 49 10.98 5.47 10.16
C ARG A 49 12.21 4.82 9.53
N ALA A 50 12.35 4.98 8.22
CA ALA A 50 13.45 4.41 7.46
C ALA A 50 14.71 5.30 7.49
N LYS A 51 14.57 6.63 7.73
CA LYS A 51 15.65 7.61 7.60
C LYS A 51 15.76 8.44 8.88
N PHE A 52 16.81 8.23 9.65
CA PHE A 52 17.06 8.99 10.89
C PHE A 52 18.51 8.91 11.37
N LEU A 53 18.93 9.92 12.13
CA LEU A 53 20.20 9.90 12.83
C LEU A 53 20.07 9.00 14.07
N LEU A 54 20.94 7.99 14.18
CA LEU A 54 20.93 7.02 15.27
C LEU A 54 21.62 7.63 16.49
N GLN A 55 20.83 8.10 17.45
CA GLN A 55 21.34 8.78 18.67
C GLN A 55 21.04 8.01 19.95
N ASP A 56 20.03 7.14 19.92
CA ASP A 56 19.57 6.41 21.10
C ASP A 56 20.21 5.01 21.16
N PRO A 57 20.92 4.66 22.27
CA PRO A 57 21.48 3.34 22.46
C PRO A 57 20.43 2.22 22.43
N ASP A 58 19.21 2.49 22.90
CA ASP A 58 18.12 1.51 22.89
C ASP A 58 17.64 1.22 21.45
N ASP A 59 17.65 2.24 20.59
CA ASP A 59 17.35 2.07 19.17
C ASP A 59 18.42 1.19 18.48
N LEU A 60 19.71 1.43 18.78
CA LEU A 60 20.79 0.59 18.29
C LEU A 60 20.64 -0.87 18.75
N ALA A 61 20.35 -1.08 20.02
CA ALA A 61 20.13 -2.43 20.57
C ALA A 61 18.95 -3.15 19.90
N ARG A 62 17.88 -2.44 19.61
CA ARG A 62 16.72 -2.98 18.86
C ARG A 62 17.09 -3.40 17.44
N ILE A 63 17.89 -2.59 16.73
CA ILE A 63 18.36 -2.92 15.37
C ILE A 63 19.21 -4.19 15.42
N LEU A 64 20.16 -4.27 16.34
CA LEU A 64 21.05 -5.42 16.46
C LEU A 64 20.32 -6.72 16.87
N ALA A 65 19.16 -6.62 17.50
CA ALA A 65 18.33 -7.75 17.86
C ALA A 65 17.45 -8.28 16.70
N THR A 66 17.43 -7.61 15.53
CA THR A 66 16.66 -8.05 14.36
C THR A 66 17.42 -9.12 13.56
N SER A 67 16.71 -9.77 12.63
CA SER A 67 17.30 -10.67 11.63
C SER A 67 17.91 -9.94 10.42
N ILE A 68 17.78 -8.62 10.35
CA ILE A 68 18.38 -7.78 9.31
C ILE A 68 19.90 -7.92 9.39
N ARG A 69 20.56 -8.00 8.25
CA ARG A 69 22.03 -8.17 8.20
C ARG A 69 22.74 -6.92 7.70
N GLU A 70 22.11 -6.13 6.86
CA GLU A 70 22.73 -4.97 6.20
C GLU A 70 21.80 -3.77 6.21
N CYS A 71 22.39 -2.59 6.15
CA CYS A 71 21.68 -1.33 6.00
C CYS A 71 22.50 -0.32 5.18
N TRP A 72 21.81 0.64 4.59
CA TRP A 72 22.41 1.82 3.98
C TRP A 72 22.53 2.94 5.00
N ILE A 73 23.69 3.56 5.07
CA ILE A 73 23.93 4.79 5.84
C ILE A 73 24.24 5.95 4.90
N ASP A 74 23.89 7.16 5.33
CA ASP A 74 24.17 8.42 4.63
C ASP A 74 25.30 9.13 5.38
N THR A 75 26.50 9.11 4.79
CA THR A 75 27.71 9.65 5.45
C THR A 75 27.81 11.17 5.36
N ASP A 76 26.95 11.82 4.56
CA ASP A 76 26.84 13.28 4.54
C ASP A 76 26.01 13.81 5.71
N LYS A 77 25.10 12.96 6.26
CA LYS A 77 24.18 13.33 7.34
C LYS A 77 24.55 12.78 8.70
N GLY A 78 25.52 11.86 8.75
CA GLY A 78 25.95 11.20 9.98
C GLY A 78 27.37 10.70 9.93
N ALA A 79 27.81 10.04 11.00
CA ALA A 79 29.14 9.45 11.09
C ALA A 79 29.36 8.37 10.03
N ASP A 80 30.56 8.29 9.49
CA ASP A 80 31.01 7.22 8.59
C ASP A 80 31.45 5.97 9.38
N VAL A 81 31.62 4.86 8.71
CA VAL A 81 32.19 3.64 9.28
C VAL A 81 33.64 3.82 9.68
N ALA A 82 34.08 3.07 10.68
CA ALA A 82 35.47 3.05 11.09
C ALA A 82 36.40 2.62 9.93
N VAL A 83 37.60 3.22 9.86
CA VAL A 83 38.58 2.90 8.83
C VAL A 83 38.90 1.40 8.85
N GLY A 84 38.80 0.75 7.68
CA GLY A 84 39.03 -0.69 7.54
C GLY A 84 37.77 -1.58 7.68
N THR A 85 36.59 -0.98 7.92
CA THR A 85 35.32 -1.70 7.93
C THR A 85 34.85 -1.97 6.50
N ALA A 86 34.42 -3.21 6.22
CA ALA A 86 33.86 -3.55 4.92
C ALA A 86 32.57 -2.74 4.67
N SER A 87 32.58 -1.96 3.62
CA SER A 87 31.43 -1.19 3.15
C SER A 87 31.45 -1.13 1.62
N VAL A 88 30.27 -1.01 1.00
CA VAL A 88 30.12 -0.89 -0.46
C VAL A 88 29.36 0.40 -0.74
N SER A 89 29.93 1.28 -1.59
CA SER A 89 29.25 2.50 -2.01
C SER A 89 28.10 2.18 -2.97
N ARG A 90 27.19 3.14 -3.14
CA ARG A 90 26.10 3.00 -4.10
C ARG A 90 26.63 2.91 -5.53
N GLU A 91 27.66 3.69 -5.83
CA GLU A 91 28.31 3.68 -7.14
C GLU A 91 28.96 2.34 -7.46
N GLU A 92 29.59 1.66 -6.47
CA GLU A 92 30.14 0.32 -6.65
C GLU A 92 29.05 -0.72 -6.91
N VAL A 93 27.90 -0.63 -6.24
CA VAL A 93 26.73 -1.53 -6.47
C VAL A 93 26.15 -1.28 -7.86
N ASP A 94 25.96 -0.02 -8.24
CA ASP A 94 25.39 0.34 -9.53
C ASP A 94 26.33 -0.09 -10.68
N ALA A 95 27.67 0.09 -10.51
CA ALA A 95 28.68 -0.40 -11.46
C ALA A 95 28.73 -1.92 -11.57
N GLN A 96 28.51 -2.65 -10.46
CA GLN A 96 28.41 -4.11 -10.48
C GLN A 96 27.17 -4.56 -11.24
N ILE A 97 26.03 -3.91 -11.02
CA ILE A 97 24.77 -4.18 -11.73
C ILE A 97 24.94 -3.92 -13.23
N GLU A 98 25.60 -2.82 -13.65
CA GLU A 98 25.87 -2.54 -15.05
C GLU A 98 26.79 -3.61 -15.68
N THR A 99 27.81 -4.07 -14.94
CA THR A 99 28.71 -5.13 -15.39
C THR A 99 27.96 -6.45 -15.55
N ASP A 100 27.16 -6.83 -14.58
CA ASP A 100 26.34 -8.05 -14.61
C ASP A 100 25.29 -7.99 -15.73
N PHE A 101 24.71 -6.82 -15.98
CA PHE A 101 23.77 -6.60 -17.09
C PHE A 101 24.45 -6.67 -18.46
N SER A 102 25.68 -6.16 -18.57
CA SER A 102 26.50 -6.29 -19.79
C SER A 102 26.83 -7.74 -20.12
N LEU A 103 27.18 -8.55 -19.11
CA LEU A 103 27.42 -9.97 -19.25
C LEU A 103 26.17 -10.75 -19.67
N LEU A 104 24.99 -10.31 -19.23
CA LEU A 104 23.70 -10.89 -19.62
C LEU A 104 23.29 -10.53 -21.05
N SER A 105 23.72 -9.37 -21.57
CA SER A 105 23.41 -8.94 -22.94
C SER A 105 24.22 -9.69 -23.99
N ASP A 106 25.34 -10.32 -23.64
CA ASP A 106 26.16 -11.15 -24.55
C ASP A 106 25.69 -12.61 -24.63
N LEU A 107 24.66 -12.98 -23.84
CA LEU A 107 24.04 -14.29 -23.94
C LEU A 107 23.17 -14.37 -25.22
N PRO A 108 23.20 -15.50 -25.95
CA PRO A 108 22.31 -15.70 -27.08
C PRO A 108 20.86 -15.55 -26.63
N PRO A 109 19.95 -14.97 -27.45
CA PRO A 109 18.57 -14.83 -27.12
C PRO A 109 18.03 -16.20 -26.70
N ILE A 110 17.68 -16.34 -25.43
CA ILE A 110 16.94 -17.51 -24.96
C ILE A 110 15.56 -17.36 -25.59
N GLU A 111 15.20 -18.24 -26.52
CA GLU A 111 13.82 -18.42 -26.95
C GLU A 111 13.04 -18.90 -25.74
N VAL A 112 12.60 -17.94 -24.93
CA VAL A 112 11.62 -18.20 -23.89
C VAL A 112 10.30 -18.41 -24.62
N THR A 113 9.99 -19.64 -24.94
CA THR A 113 8.61 -20.06 -25.15
C THR A 113 7.93 -19.85 -23.79
N LEU A 114 7.39 -18.65 -23.58
CA LEU A 114 6.50 -18.40 -22.45
C LEU A 114 5.40 -19.45 -22.56
N PRO A 115 5.22 -20.34 -21.57
CA PRO A 115 4.07 -21.21 -21.56
C PRO A 115 2.86 -20.29 -21.70
N THR A 116 2.00 -20.58 -22.66
CA THR A 116 0.73 -19.88 -22.83
C THR A 116 0.11 -19.83 -21.43
N PRO A 117 -0.20 -18.64 -20.88
CA PRO A 117 -0.79 -18.59 -19.55
C PRO A 117 -2.00 -19.52 -19.55
N PRO A 118 -2.18 -20.36 -18.54
CA PRO A 118 -3.33 -21.24 -18.46
C PRO A 118 -4.57 -20.36 -18.68
N PRO A 119 -5.56 -20.82 -19.44
CA PRO A 119 -6.79 -20.07 -19.64
C PRO A 119 -7.30 -19.65 -18.26
N PRO A 120 -7.75 -18.39 -18.09
CA PRO A 120 -8.20 -17.91 -16.81
C PRO A 120 -9.20 -18.93 -16.25
N PRO A 121 -9.09 -19.31 -14.97
CA PRO A 121 -9.97 -20.31 -14.38
C PRO A 121 -11.42 -19.91 -14.65
N LYS A 122 -12.22 -20.86 -15.11
CA LYS A 122 -13.65 -20.60 -15.38
C LYS A 122 -14.25 -20.00 -14.11
N ARG A 123 -14.64 -18.72 -14.16
CA ARG A 123 -15.20 -18.01 -13.02
C ARG A 123 -16.51 -18.65 -12.63
N ASN A 124 -16.55 -19.23 -11.43
CA ASN A 124 -17.80 -19.75 -10.87
C ASN A 124 -18.58 -18.57 -10.27
N ARG A 125 -19.63 -18.16 -10.96
CA ARG A 125 -20.55 -17.08 -10.56
C ARG A 125 -21.97 -17.59 -10.29
N GLN A 126 -22.15 -18.89 -10.23
CA GLN A 126 -23.46 -19.45 -9.90
C GLN A 126 -23.82 -19.14 -8.46
N PRO A 127 -25.08 -18.72 -8.19
CA PRO A 127 -25.52 -18.47 -6.82
C PRO A 127 -25.23 -19.69 -5.93
N ALA A 128 -24.68 -19.44 -4.75
CA ALA A 128 -24.36 -20.45 -3.76
C ALA A 128 -25.14 -20.17 -2.47
N ASP A 129 -25.47 -21.23 -1.73
CA ASP A 129 -25.99 -21.04 -0.38
C ASP A 129 -24.94 -20.45 0.56
N MET A 130 -25.39 -19.90 1.68
CA MET A 130 -24.52 -19.21 2.64
C MET A 130 -23.44 -20.14 3.18
N GLN A 131 -23.75 -21.39 3.48
CA GLN A 131 -22.81 -22.32 4.12
C GLN A 131 -21.67 -22.69 3.16
N SER A 132 -21.98 -23.01 1.92
CA SER A 132 -20.97 -23.37 0.92
C SER A 132 -20.11 -22.18 0.50
N GLU A 133 -20.66 -20.95 0.51
CA GLU A 133 -19.88 -19.76 0.19
C GLU A 133 -18.98 -19.28 1.35
N LEU A 134 -19.36 -19.54 2.61
CA LEU A 134 -18.57 -19.09 3.77
C LEU A 134 -17.15 -19.64 3.76
N GLU A 135 -16.92 -20.90 3.37
CA GLU A 135 -15.58 -21.49 3.30
C GLU A 135 -14.71 -20.80 2.24
N MET A 136 -15.28 -20.56 1.06
CA MET A 136 -14.58 -19.83 -0.01
C MET A 136 -14.33 -18.38 0.36
N ALA A 137 -15.32 -17.71 0.93
CA ALA A 137 -15.23 -16.35 1.39
C ALA A 137 -14.17 -16.19 2.51
N ALA A 138 -14.02 -17.17 3.40
CA ALA A 138 -12.98 -17.17 4.42
C ALA A 138 -11.57 -17.19 3.80
N ALA A 139 -11.34 -18.04 2.80
CA ALA A 139 -10.06 -18.06 2.07
C ALA A 139 -9.78 -16.73 1.34
N ILE A 140 -10.82 -16.13 0.72
CA ILE A 140 -10.71 -14.81 0.08
C ILE A 140 -10.38 -13.74 1.14
N CYS A 141 -11.02 -13.75 2.31
CA CYS A 141 -10.73 -12.80 3.39
C CYS A 141 -9.27 -12.87 3.84
N VAL A 142 -8.72 -14.08 4.04
CA VAL A 142 -7.31 -14.27 4.44
C VAL A 142 -6.36 -13.71 3.37
N LYS A 143 -6.58 -14.06 2.11
CA LYS A 143 -5.79 -13.56 0.97
C LYS A 143 -5.90 -12.05 0.83
N SER A 144 -7.12 -11.51 0.96
CA SER A 144 -7.39 -10.08 0.86
C SER A 144 -6.69 -9.30 1.97
N LYS A 145 -6.74 -9.78 3.21
CA LYS A 145 -6.01 -9.18 4.33
C LYS A 145 -4.52 -9.09 4.03
N GLN A 146 -3.90 -10.19 3.58
CA GLN A 146 -2.47 -10.21 3.25
C GLN A 146 -2.12 -9.20 2.16
N ALA A 147 -2.92 -9.14 1.09
CA ALA A 147 -2.69 -8.20 -0.01
C ALA A 147 -2.84 -6.73 0.45
N VAL A 148 -3.85 -6.42 1.27
CA VAL A 148 -4.05 -5.07 1.80
C VAL A 148 -2.93 -4.69 2.77
N VAL A 149 -2.48 -5.61 3.64
CA VAL A 149 -1.30 -5.39 4.50
C VAL A 149 -0.07 -5.07 3.65
N SER A 150 0.20 -5.84 2.58
CA SER A 150 1.31 -5.57 1.66
C SER A 150 1.17 -4.18 1.01
N MET A 151 -0.02 -3.85 0.50
CA MET A 151 -0.31 -2.54 -0.08
C MET A 151 0.01 -1.36 0.87
N PHE A 152 -0.45 -1.44 2.12
CA PHE A 152 -0.17 -0.40 3.12
C PHE A 152 1.32 -0.29 3.44
N ASN A 153 2.04 -1.42 3.43
CA ASN A 153 3.46 -1.44 3.72
C ASN A 153 4.28 -0.88 2.56
N GLU A 154 3.95 -1.24 1.32
CA GLU A 154 4.55 -0.67 0.12
C GLU A 154 4.37 0.85 0.10
N ALA A 155 3.15 1.33 0.37
CA ALA A 155 2.85 2.75 0.47
C ALA A 155 3.69 3.45 1.56
N ARG A 156 3.86 2.84 2.75
CA ARG A 156 4.74 3.38 3.81
C ARG A 156 6.19 3.48 3.40
N MET A 157 6.66 2.58 2.55
CA MET A 157 8.03 2.58 2.05
C MET A 157 8.22 3.51 0.84
N GLY A 158 7.16 4.24 0.42
CA GLY A 158 7.21 5.07 -0.79
C GLY A 158 7.35 4.25 -2.08
N ARG A 159 6.92 3.00 -2.07
CA ARG A 159 6.93 2.13 -3.25
C ARG A 159 5.60 2.22 -3.99
N ALA A 160 5.66 1.97 -5.30
CA ALA A 160 4.46 1.84 -6.12
C ALA A 160 3.60 0.65 -5.65
N VAL A 161 2.30 0.88 -5.55
CA VAL A 161 1.33 -0.16 -5.18
C VAL A 161 1.11 -1.10 -6.36
N ASP A 162 1.13 -2.42 -6.13
CA ASP A 162 0.81 -3.43 -7.15
C ASP A 162 -0.68 -3.38 -7.54
N SER A 163 -1.00 -2.50 -8.47
CA SER A 163 -2.37 -2.34 -8.97
C SER A 163 -2.91 -3.58 -9.69
N VAL A 164 -2.05 -4.38 -10.33
CA VAL A 164 -2.44 -5.57 -11.09
C VAL A 164 -2.87 -6.70 -10.14
N GLY A 165 -2.08 -6.97 -9.11
CA GLY A 165 -2.44 -7.95 -8.09
C GLY A 165 -3.72 -7.59 -7.36
N LEU A 166 -3.93 -6.29 -7.06
CA LEU A 166 -5.15 -5.82 -6.41
C LEU A 166 -6.38 -5.91 -7.33
N GLN A 167 -6.26 -5.68 -8.64
CA GLN A 167 -7.35 -5.89 -9.59
C GLN A 167 -7.80 -7.36 -9.61
N SER A 168 -6.85 -8.32 -9.63
CA SER A 168 -7.17 -9.74 -9.54
C SER A 168 -7.91 -10.09 -8.24
N LEU A 169 -7.50 -9.49 -7.12
CA LEU A 169 -8.18 -9.67 -5.84
C LEU A 169 -9.61 -9.11 -5.86
N VAL A 170 -9.82 -7.91 -6.41
CA VAL A 170 -11.15 -7.31 -6.57
C VAL A 170 -12.06 -8.20 -7.43
N GLU A 171 -11.52 -8.88 -8.42
CA GLU A 171 -12.27 -9.85 -9.23
C GLU A 171 -12.72 -11.06 -8.40
N GLU A 172 -11.85 -11.63 -7.56
CA GLU A 172 -12.21 -12.73 -6.66
C GLU A 172 -13.29 -12.32 -5.65
N ILE A 173 -13.17 -11.13 -5.07
CA ILE A 173 -14.19 -10.54 -4.19
C ILE A 173 -15.49 -10.34 -4.95
N SER A 174 -15.45 -9.83 -6.18
CA SER A 174 -16.64 -9.63 -7.03
C SER A 174 -17.35 -10.94 -7.36
N ASP A 175 -16.61 -12.01 -7.63
CA ASP A 175 -17.17 -13.31 -7.88
C ASP A 175 -17.85 -13.89 -6.62
N SER A 176 -17.24 -13.76 -5.44
CA SER A 176 -17.83 -14.14 -4.15
C SER A 176 -19.11 -13.36 -3.84
N VAL A 177 -19.08 -12.03 -3.99
CA VAL A 177 -20.27 -11.17 -3.84
C VAL A 177 -21.37 -11.53 -4.85
N THR A 178 -20.98 -12.05 -6.02
CA THR A 178 -21.95 -12.53 -7.02
C THR A 178 -22.60 -13.82 -6.61
N ARG A 179 -21.85 -14.77 -6.05
CA ARG A 179 -22.38 -16.05 -5.57
C ARG A 179 -23.25 -15.87 -4.33
N ASN A 180 -22.76 -15.13 -3.33
CA ASN A 180 -23.52 -14.79 -2.13
C ASN A 180 -22.98 -13.51 -1.48
N PRO A 181 -23.64 -12.35 -1.62
CA PRO A 181 -23.14 -11.09 -1.09
C PRO A 181 -23.01 -11.06 0.44
N GLY A 182 -23.84 -11.87 1.14
CA GLY A 182 -23.85 -11.93 2.59
C GLY A 182 -22.63 -12.62 3.19
N ALA A 183 -22.07 -13.64 2.53
CA ALA A 183 -21.02 -14.48 3.09
C ALA A 183 -19.72 -13.68 3.34
N LEU A 184 -19.16 -13.07 2.31
CA LEU A 184 -17.90 -12.33 2.42
C LEU A 184 -18.06 -11.06 3.27
N ILE A 185 -19.14 -10.31 3.12
CA ILE A 185 -19.42 -9.11 3.90
C ILE A 185 -19.53 -9.46 5.39
N SER A 186 -20.21 -10.54 5.76
CA SER A 186 -20.33 -10.98 7.15
C SER A 186 -18.97 -11.32 7.76
N LEU A 187 -18.11 -12.07 7.03
CA LEU A 187 -16.78 -12.43 7.48
C LEU A 187 -15.85 -11.22 7.60
N ALA A 188 -15.87 -10.33 6.61
CA ALA A 188 -15.05 -9.13 6.61
C ALA A 188 -15.41 -8.17 7.76
N ARG A 189 -16.61 -8.26 8.33
CA ARG A 189 -17.04 -7.50 9.52
C ARG A 189 -16.55 -8.08 10.84
N LEU A 190 -16.13 -9.35 10.89
CA LEU A 190 -15.54 -9.99 12.06
C LEU A 190 -14.07 -9.58 12.20
N LYS A 191 -13.83 -8.34 12.63
CA LYS A 191 -12.51 -7.73 12.71
C LYS A 191 -11.95 -7.80 14.13
N THR A 192 -10.65 -8.10 14.23
CA THR A 192 -9.91 -7.87 15.49
C THR A 192 -9.38 -6.42 15.53
N ALA A 193 -8.97 -5.96 16.71
CA ALA A 193 -8.41 -4.61 16.88
C ALA A 193 -7.19 -4.38 15.97
N ASP A 194 -6.31 -5.37 15.87
CA ASP A 194 -5.07 -5.29 15.11
C ASP A 194 -5.30 -5.32 13.59
N ASP A 195 -6.40 -5.94 13.16
CA ASP A 195 -6.73 -6.13 11.76
C ASP A 195 -7.75 -5.11 11.22
N TYR A 196 -8.22 -4.22 12.09
CA TYR A 196 -9.37 -3.37 11.79
C TYR A 196 -9.19 -2.60 10.48
N THR A 197 -8.10 -1.86 10.32
CA THR A 197 -7.85 -1.03 9.13
C THR A 197 -7.82 -1.86 7.84
N TYR A 198 -7.18 -3.01 7.87
CA TYR A 198 -7.02 -3.85 6.68
C TYR A 198 -8.32 -4.55 6.28
N MET A 199 -9.02 -5.13 7.25
CA MET A 199 -10.30 -5.78 7.01
C MET A 199 -11.43 -4.78 6.70
N HIS A 200 -11.31 -3.54 7.16
CA HIS A 200 -12.18 -2.45 6.77
C HIS A 200 -12.10 -2.19 5.26
N SER A 201 -10.91 -2.07 4.68
CA SER A 201 -10.73 -1.90 3.24
C SER A 201 -11.35 -3.07 2.44
N VAL A 202 -11.22 -4.31 2.93
CA VAL A 202 -11.84 -5.49 2.31
C VAL A 202 -13.36 -5.43 2.38
N ALA A 203 -13.92 -5.04 3.54
CA ALA A 203 -15.36 -4.90 3.74
C ALA A 203 -15.94 -3.79 2.84
N VAL A 204 -15.29 -2.63 2.79
CA VAL A 204 -15.72 -1.51 1.93
C VAL A 204 -15.63 -1.90 0.46
N CYS A 205 -14.60 -2.63 0.03
CA CYS A 205 -14.51 -3.19 -1.33
C CYS A 205 -15.74 -4.06 -1.66
N ALA A 206 -16.09 -5.01 -0.80
CA ALA A 206 -17.22 -5.91 -1.01
C ALA A 206 -18.57 -5.15 -1.01
N LEU A 207 -18.73 -4.18 -0.10
CA LEU A 207 -19.91 -3.32 -0.04
C LEU A 207 -20.06 -2.46 -1.30
N MET A 208 -18.96 -1.88 -1.79
CA MET A 208 -18.94 -1.08 -3.01
C MET A 208 -19.35 -1.89 -4.23
N ILE A 209 -18.87 -3.14 -4.36
CA ILE A 209 -19.28 -4.05 -5.43
C ILE A 209 -20.75 -4.40 -5.31
N ALA A 210 -21.24 -4.74 -4.12
CA ALA A 210 -22.64 -5.05 -3.89
C ALA A 210 -23.55 -3.86 -4.23
N LEU A 211 -23.19 -2.66 -3.80
CA LEU A 211 -23.90 -1.41 -4.12
C LEU A 211 -23.89 -1.12 -5.63
N ALA A 212 -22.74 -1.24 -6.27
CA ALA A 212 -22.61 -1.04 -7.73
C ALA A 212 -23.50 -2.01 -8.53
N LYS A 213 -23.59 -3.27 -8.08
CA LYS A 213 -24.52 -4.27 -8.66
C LYS A 213 -25.97 -3.87 -8.45
N GLN A 214 -26.34 -3.44 -7.25
CA GLN A 214 -27.70 -2.99 -6.95
C GLN A 214 -28.11 -1.77 -7.80
N LEU A 215 -27.16 -0.88 -8.06
CA LEU A 215 -27.32 0.26 -8.98
C LEU A 215 -27.26 -0.14 -10.46
N LYS A 216 -27.10 -1.43 -10.76
CA LYS A 216 -27.01 -1.98 -12.13
C LYS A 216 -25.89 -1.37 -12.97
N LEU A 217 -24.79 -1.01 -12.34
CA LEU A 217 -23.59 -0.55 -13.04
C LEU A 217 -22.97 -1.69 -13.86
N LYS A 218 -22.26 -1.35 -14.94
CA LYS A 218 -21.57 -2.34 -15.78
C LYS A 218 -20.45 -3.04 -14.98
N GLU A 219 -20.03 -4.23 -15.41
CA GLU A 219 -19.01 -5.02 -14.70
C GLU A 219 -17.68 -4.30 -14.50
N ASP A 220 -17.23 -3.53 -15.49
CA ASP A 220 -16.04 -2.70 -15.39
C ASP A 220 -16.17 -1.61 -14.32
N GLN A 221 -17.36 -0.99 -14.22
CA GLN A 221 -17.67 -0.01 -13.19
C GLN A 221 -17.80 -0.65 -11.80
N GLN A 222 -18.32 -1.88 -11.71
CA GLN A 222 -18.39 -2.63 -10.46
C GLN A 222 -16.98 -2.97 -9.94
N ARG A 223 -16.07 -3.38 -10.83
CA ARG A 223 -14.65 -3.61 -10.49
C ARG A 223 -13.96 -2.32 -10.05
N LEU A 224 -14.21 -1.24 -10.78
CA LEU A 224 -13.67 0.08 -10.44
C LEU A 224 -14.15 0.54 -9.06
N ALA A 225 -15.44 0.35 -8.75
CA ALA A 225 -16.00 0.66 -7.43
C ALA A 225 -15.34 -0.20 -6.34
N GLY A 226 -15.13 -1.51 -6.59
CA GLY A 226 -14.43 -2.38 -5.66
C GLY A 226 -12.99 -1.93 -5.40
N LEU A 227 -12.26 -1.57 -6.44
CA LEU A 227 -10.89 -1.08 -6.33
C LEU A 227 -10.83 0.24 -5.54
N ALA A 228 -11.77 1.17 -5.80
CA ALA A 228 -11.91 2.40 -5.04
C ALA A 228 -12.14 2.12 -3.55
N GLY A 229 -13.05 1.21 -3.22
CA GLY A 229 -13.31 0.80 -1.84
C GLY A 229 -12.10 0.12 -1.17
N LEU A 230 -11.29 -0.64 -1.92
CA LEU A 230 -10.09 -1.30 -1.39
C LEU A 230 -8.98 -0.30 -1.04
N MET A 231 -8.85 0.78 -1.83
CA MET A 231 -7.74 1.72 -1.76
C MET A 231 -8.08 3.05 -1.06
N HIS A 232 -9.36 3.32 -0.73
CA HIS A 232 -9.80 4.65 -0.27
C HIS A 232 -9.00 5.18 0.92
N ASP A 233 -8.60 4.31 1.81
CA ASP A 233 -7.94 4.61 3.07
C ASP A 233 -6.41 4.45 3.04
N LEU A 234 -5.80 4.24 1.86
CA LEU A 234 -4.36 3.97 1.73
C LEU A 234 -3.50 5.04 2.40
N GLY A 235 -3.93 6.30 2.38
CA GLY A 235 -3.20 7.40 3.02
C GLY A 235 -3.06 7.28 4.53
N LYS A 236 -3.83 6.39 5.20
CA LYS A 236 -3.57 6.04 6.61
C LYS A 236 -2.18 5.42 6.81
N ALA A 237 -1.53 4.96 5.74
CA ALA A 237 -0.13 4.55 5.78
C ALA A 237 0.83 5.69 6.19
N ALA A 238 0.51 6.95 5.89
CA ALA A 238 1.29 8.11 6.31
C ALA A 238 1.06 8.50 7.78
N ILE A 239 -0.03 8.04 8.40
CA ILE A 239 -0.39 8.41 9.76
C ILE A 239 0.49 7.66 10.78
N PRO A 240 1.10 8.35 11.76
CA PRO A 240 1.86 7.70 12.81
C PRO A 240 1.01 6.67 13.57
N LEU A 241 1.53 5.44 13.73
CA LEU A 241 0.79 4.34 14.37
C LEU A 241 0.32 4.68 15.79
N LYS A 242 1.10 5.50 16.53
CA LYS A 242 0.70 5.99 17.86
C LYS A 242 -0.58 6.83 17.83
N VAL A 243 -0.87 7.49 16.70
CA VAL A 243 -2.10 8.27 16.52
C VAL A 243 -3.21 7.36 16.01
N LEU A 244 -2.90 6.53 15.00
CA LEU A 244 -3.87 5.61 14.39
C LEU A 244 -4.43 4.59 15.39
N ASN A 245 -3.56 4.06 16.28
CA ASN A 245 -3.91 3.03 17.28
C ASN A 245 -4.12 3.61 18.68
N LYS A 246 -4.27 4.95 18.81
CA LYS A 246 -4.45 5.59 20.11
C LYS A 246 -5.73 5.10 20.79
N PRO A 247 -5.64 4.58 22.03
CA PRO A 247 -6.83 4.26 22.79
C PRO A 247 -7.51 5.55 23.26
N GLY A 248 -8.79 5.75 22.88
CA GLY A 248 -9.59 6.89 23.29
C GLY A 248 -9.69 8.01 22.25
N LYS A 249 -10.00 9.21 22.69
CA LYS A 249 -10.22 10.37 21.80
C LYS A 249 -8.89 10.94 21.29
N LEU A 250 -8.86 11.32 20.02
CA LEU A 250 -7.77 12.10 19.43
C LEU A 250 -7.83 13.54 19.94
N THR A 251 -6.68 14.18 20.09
CA THR A 251 -6.60 15.64 20.25
C THR A 251 -6.91 16.32 18.91
N ASP A 252 -7.14 17.64 18.92
CA ASP A 252 -7.43 18.39 17.69
C ASP A 252 -6.24 18.32 16.71
N ASP A 253 -5.01 18.35 17.20
CA ASP A 253 -3.81 18.20 16.36
C ASP A 253 -3.72 16.79 15.76
N GLU A 254 -3.95 15.76 16.56
CA GLU A 254 -3.96 14.37 16.09
C GLU A 254 -5.09 14.14 15.08
N PHE A 255 -6.26 14.74 15.31
CA PHE A 255 -7.38 14.68 14.38
C PHE A 255 -7.04 15.38 13.05
N THR A 256 -6.33 16.50 13.10
CA THR A 256 -5.83 17.18 11.90
C THR A 256 -4.89 16.29 11.10
N VAL A 257 -3.98 15.60 11.78
CA VAL A 257 -3.10 14.61 11.14
C VAL A 257 -3.90 13.47 10.49
N VAL A 258 -4.91 12.93 11.18
CA VAL A 258 -5.75 11.87 10.60
C VAL A 258 -6.53 12.37 9.37
N ARG A 259 -6.99 13.61 9.37
CA ARG A 259 -7.73 14.20 8.25
C ARG A 259 -6.90 14.43 6.99
N SER A 260 -5.57 14.33 7.06
CA SER A 260 -4.72 14.44 5.85
C SER A 260 -4.73 13.16 5.00
N HIS A 261 -5.19 11.99 5.52
CA HIS A 261 -5.07 10.72 4.80
C HIS A 261 -5.71 10.69 3.40
N PRO A 262 -6.81 11.40 3.07
CA PRO A 262 -7.31 11.38 1.69
C PRO A 262 -6.33 12.01 0.71
N VAL A 263 -5.70 13.11 1.11
CA VAL A 263 -4.70 13.83 0.31
C VAL A 263 -3.42 13.00 0.19
N GLU A 264 -2.93 12.44 1.30
CA GLU A 264 -1.75 11.57 1.31
C GLU A 264 -1.97 10.33 0.44
N GLY A 265 -3.14 9.69 0.56
CA GLY A 265 -3.50 8.53 -0.27
C GLY A 265 -3.58 8.85 -1.75
N PHE A 266 -4.16 10.00 -2.10
CA PHE A 266 -4.19 10.48 -3.48
C PHE A 266 -2.78 10.64 -4.06
N HIS A 267 -1.85 11.26 -3.32
CA HIS A 267 -0.46 11.42 -3.76
C HIS A 267 0.24 10.08 -3.93
N MET A 268 0.14 9.17 -2.95
CA MET A 268 0.74 7.83 -3.01
C MET A 268 0.25 7.03 -4.22
N LEU A 269 -1.06 7.05 -4.47
CA LEU A 269 -1.66 6.33 -5.60
C LEU A 269 -1.27 6.95 -6.94
N LYS A 270 -1.20 8.28 -7.02
CA LYS A 270 -0.83 9.00 -8.24
C LYS A 270 0.64 8.80 -8.61
N GLU A 271 1.54 8.81 -7.63
CA GLU A 271 2.97 8.54 -7.83
C GLU A 271 3.24 7.10 -8.24
N GLY A 272 2.45 6.15 -7.74
CA GLY A 272 2.54 4.73 -8.11
C GLY A 272 2.19 4.44 -9.58
N GLY A 273 1.46 5.33 -10.25
CA GLY A 273 1.03 5.21 -11.64
C GLY A 273 -0.03 4.14 -11.88
N ASN A 274 -0.65 4.16 -13.07
CA ASN A 274 -1.65 3.17 -13.53
C ASN A 274 -2.90 2.98 -12.65
N ILE A 275 -3.21 3.94 -11.77
CA ILE A 275 -4.45 3.94 -10.99
C ILE A 275 -5.52 4.73 -11.75
N PRO A 276 -6.72 4.17 -11.97
CA PRO A 276 -7.82 4.87 -12.64
C PRO A 276 -8.21 6.16 -11.90
N GLU A 277 -8.50 7.23 -12.66
CA GLU A 277 -8.86 8.55 -12.13
C GLU A 277 -10.01 8.47 -11.11
N ALA A 278 -11.02 7.65 -11.36
CA ALA A 278 -12.14 7.48 -10.44
C ALA A 278 -11.75 6.85 -9.09
N VAL A 279 -10.66 6.07 -9.03
CA VAL A 279 -10.12 5.52 -7.77
C VAL A 279 -9.37 6.61 -7.02
N LEU A 280 -8.58 7.42 -7.73
CA LEU A 280 -7.90 8.60 -7.16
C LEU A 280 -8.90 9.59 -6.58
N ASP A 281 -9.97 9.88 -7.32
CA ASP A 281 -11.05 10.75 -6.89
C ASP A 281 -11.77 10.21 -5.64
N ALA A 282 -12.10 8.92 -5.60
CA ALA A 282 -12.71 8.30 -4.44
C ALA A 282 -11.79 8.38 -3.20
N CYS A 283 -10.50 8.11 -3.38
CA CYS A 283 -9.51 8.22 -2.29
C CYS A 283 -9.46 9.64 -1.72
N LEU A 284 -9.46 10.66 -2.59
CA LEU A 284 -9.37 12.06 -2.19
C LEU A 284 -10.67 12.56 -1.54
N HIS A 285 -11.84 12.15 -2.05
CA HIS A 285 -13.13 12.81 -1.74
C HIS A 285 -14.13 11.96 -0.93
N HIS A 286 -13.75 10.77 -0.43
CA HIS A 286 -14.69 9.93 0.34
C HIS A 286 -15.13 10.54 1.67
N HIS A 287 -14.49 11.59 2.14
CA HIS A 287 -14.90 12.37 3.32
C HIS A 287 -15.60 13.68 2.99
N GLU A 288 -15.89 13.92 1.70
CA GLU A 288 -16.73 15.04 1.32
C GLU A 288 -18.18 14.78 1.72
N LYS A 289 -18.91 15.86 2.01
CA LYS A 289 -20.32 15.84 2.38
C LYS A 289 -21.16 16.68 1.46
N VAL A 290 -22.36 16.22 1.15
CA VAL A 290 -23.27 16.86 0.18
C VAL A 290 -23.54 18.32 0.54
N ASP A 291 -23.52 18.70 1.82
CA ASP A 291 -23.69 20.06 2.32
C ASP A 291 -22.43 20.94 2.20
N GLY A 292 -21.28 20.35 1.83
CA GLY A 292 -19.98 21.03 1.74
C GLY A 292 -19.26 21.21 3.07
N SER A 293 -19.69 20.54 4.14
CA SER A 293 -19.00 20.52 5.42
C SER A 293 -17.89 19.45 5.49
N GLY A 294 -17.67 18.72 4.39
CA GLY A 294 -16.64 17.69 4.23
C GLY A 294 -15.23 18.23 4.08
N TYR A 295 -14.31 17.38 3.68
CA TYR A 295 -12.92 17.69 3.40
C TYR A 295 -12.35 16.70 2.36
N PRO A 296 -11.27 17.04 1.61
CA PRO A 296 -10.41 18.23 1.79
C PRO A 296 -10.92 19.47 1.05
N ASP A 297 -11.66 19.34 -0.07
CA ASP A 297 -11.96 20.41 -1.02
C ASP A 297 -13.30 21.10 -0.77
N LYS A 298 -14.08 20.61 0.20
CA LYS A 298 -15.41 21.11 0.57
C LYS A 298 -16.40 21.11 -0.60
N LEU A 299 -16.34 20.06 -1.39
CA LEU A 299 -17.24 19.85 -2.53
C LEU A 299 -18.70 19.75 -2.06
N LYS A 300 -19.64 20.19 -2.93
CA LYS A 300 -21.07 20.19 -2.62
C LYS A 300 -21.87 19.46 -3.70
N GLY A 301 -22.91 18.75 -3.28
CA GLY A 301 -23.90 18.15 -4.15
C GLY A 301 -23.26 17.35 -5.29
N ASP A 302 -23.55 17.70 -6.52
CA ASP A 302 -23.05 17.02 -7.72
C ASP A 302 -21.56 17.27 -8.03
N GLY A 303 -20.90 18.17 -7.29
CA GLY A 303 -19.44 18.29 -7.35
C GLY A 303 -18.72 17.08 -6.77
N ILE A 304 -19.39 16.24 -5.96
CA ILE A 304 -18.86 14.97 -5.45
C ILE A 304 -19.24 13.85 -6.42
N SER A 305 -18.26 13.15 -6.97
CA SER A 305 -18.50 12.07 -7.92
C SER A 305 -19.36 10.94 -7.34
N VAL A 306 -20.01 10.18 -8.20
CA VAL A 306 -20.82 9.02 -7.77
C VAL A 306 -19.97 8.01 -7.03
N ILE A 307 -18.74 7.74 -7.50
CA ILE A 307 -17.83 6.78 -6.85
C ILE A 307 -17.42 7.28 -5.46
N ALA A 308 -17.07 8.54 -5.30
CA ALA A 308 -16.74 9.13 -3.99
C ALA A 308 -17.94 9.07 -3.02
N ARG A 309 -19.16 9.40 -3.49
CA ARG A 309 -20.39 9.26 -2.69
C ARG A 309 -20.67 7.81 -2.27
N MET A 310 -20.49 6.86 -3.18
CA MET A 310 -20.64 5.43 -2.87
C MET A 310 -19.61 5.00 -1.82
N THR A 311 -18.35 5.42 -1.97
CA THR A 311 -17.28 5.11 -1.02
C THR A 311 -17.60 5.66 0.35
N ALA A 312 -18.03 6.94 0.45
CA ALA A 312 -18.43 7.57 1.71
C ALA A 312 -19.56 6.80 2.43
N ILE A 313 -20.57 6.34 1.68
CA ILE A 313 -21.69 5.56 2.23
C ILE A 313 -21.20 4.21 2.76
N CYS A 314 -20.40 3.49 1.97
CA CYS A 314 -19.91 2.15 2.35
C CYS A 314 -18.92 2.21 3.51
N ASP A 315 -18.04 3.21 3.55
CA ASP A 315 -17.12 3.49 4.65
C ASP A 315 -17.88 3.71 5.96
N VAL A 316 -18.82 4.67 5.97
CA VAL A 316 -19.62 4.96 7.15
C VAL A 316 -20.46 3.75 7.58
N TYR A 317 -21.06 3.03 6.62
CA TYR A 317 -21.85 1.83 6.92
C TYR A 317 -21.01 0.77 7.62
N ASP A 318 -19.84 0.43 7.08
CA ASP A 318 -18.95 -0.53 7.73
C ASP A 318 -18.47 -0.03 9.09
N ALA A 319 -18.16 1.26 9.19
CA ALA A 319 -17.71 1.88 10.43
C ALA A 319 -18.75 1.86 11.58
N ILE A 320 -20.03 1.93 11.28
CA ILE A 320 -21.09 1.89 12.30
C ILE A 320 -21.62 0.49 12.60
N THR A 321 -21.44 -0.46 11.67
CA THR A 321 -21.96 -1.82 11.80
C THR A 321 -20.92 -2.87 12.19
N SER A 322 -19.64 -2.48 12.27
CA SER A 322 -18.54 -3.34 12.73
C SER A 322 -18.14 -3.00 14.15
N ASP A 323 -17.81 -4.03 14.95
CA ASP A 323 -17.22 -3.81 16.27
C ASP A 323 -15.86 -3.12 16.11
N ARG A 324 -15.67 -2.04 16.87
CA ARG A 324 -14.38 -1.33 16.97
C ARG A 324 -13.76 -1.62 18.32
N PRO A 325 -12.41 -1.52 18.46
CA PRO A 325 -11.72 -1.76 19.73
C PRO A 325 -12.31 -1.01 20.93
N TYR A 326 -13.01 0.11 20.65
CA TYR A 326 -13.53 1.04 21.66
C TYR A 326 -15.05 1.26 21.60
N LYS A 327 -15.77 0.58 20.67
CA LYS A 327 -17.21 0.74 20.49
C LYS A 327 -17.80 -0.49 19.84
N ARG A 328 -18.83 -1.09 20.47
CA ARG A 328 -19.67 -2.12 19.83
C ARG A 328 -20.49 -1.48 18.71
N GLY A 329 -20.59 -2.19 17.58
CA GLY A 329 -21.35 -1.78 16.40
C GLY A 329 -22.86 -1.74 16.63
#